data_d6f1558f9179b41236eb9f8caab60447
#
_entry.id   d6f1558f9179b41236eb9f8caab60447
#
_cell.length_a   1.000
_cell.length_b   1.000
_cell.length_c   1.000
_cell.angle_alpha   90.00
_cell.angle_beta   90.00
_cell.angle_gamma   90.00
#
_symmetry.space_group_name_H-M   'P 1'
#
loop_
_entity.id
_entity.type
_entity.pdbx_description
1 polymer ?
#
loop_
_entity_poly.entity_id
_entity_poly.type
_entity_poly.pdbx_seq_one_letter_code
_entity_poly.pdbx_strand_id
1 'polypeptide(L)'
;ANVAPRLSGNFFTMDLAHARASFEAVPWVRRAVVRREFPNRLRVTLEEHQPVALWGNEGDARMVNQQGELFEANVAEADVERMPRLIGPDAQSAEVLGLYRLLTPMFGQLHFELSSLELTARGSWRAHLEGGSVVELGRGQAPQVQERVQRLTQTLTQVASRYGRRVSAMESADLRHDNGYALRLRGVSTLDTQGLKR
;
A
#
# COMPACT_ATOMS: atom_id res chain seq x y z
N ALA A 1 10.83 -16.84 18.36
CA ALA A 1 12.21 -16.54 18.78
C ALA A 1 12.30 -16.57 20.30
N ASN A 2 13.32 -17.24 20.85
CA ASN A 2 13.50 -17.31 22.31
C ASN A 2 14.45 -16.19 22.77
N VAL A 3 13.92 -15.14 23.37
CA VAL A 3 14.69 -13.96 23.85
C VAL A 3 15.24 -14.16 25.26
N ALA A 4 14.66 -15.07 26.03
CA ALA A 4 15.05 -15.29 27.43
C ALA A 4 16.56 -15.55 27.66
N PRO A 5 17.28 -16.30 26.81
CA PRO A 5 18.72 -16.53 26.98
C PRO A 5 19.60 -15.28 26.78
N ARG A 6 19.06 -14.20 26.20
CA ARG A 6 19.81 -12.95 25.96
C ARG A 6 19.74 -11.96 27.12
N LEU A 7 18.93 -12.28 28.14
CA LEU A 7 18.77 -11.44 29.31
C LEU A 7 19.83 -11.86 30.34
N SER A 8 20.78 -10.95 30.64
CA SER A 8 21.83 -11.17 31.63
C SER A 8 21.58 -10.33 32.88
N GLY A 9 22.01 -10.84 34.04
CA GLY A 9 21.88 -10.17 35.34
C GLY A 9 20.79 -10.78 36.23
N ASN A 10 20.76 -10.30 37.51
CA ASN A 10 19.68 -10.65 38.42
C ASN A 10 18.57 -9.57 38.37
N PHE A 11 17.47 -9.82 39.07
CA PHE A 11 16.31 -8.92 39.12
C PHE A 11 16.67 -7.44 39.40
N PHE A 12 17.66 -7.18 40.22
CA PHE A 12 18.03 -5.81 40.61
C PHE A 12 19.05 -5.17 39.66
N THR A 13 19.93 -5.96 39.06
CA THR A 13 21.06 -5.49 38.25
C THR A 13 20.77 -5.54 36.74
N MET A 14 19.67 -6.19 36.32
CA MET A 14 19.30 -6.28 34.92
C MET A 14 19.04 -4.90 34.32
N ASP A 15 19.64 -4.62 33.19
CA ASP A 15 19.37 -3.44 32.37
C ASP A 15 18.04 -3.61 31.62
N LEU A 16 17.01 -2.86 32.02
CA LEU A 16 15.70 -2.91 31.38
C LEU A 16 15.69 -2.32 29.97
N ALA A 17 16.59 -1.35 29.67
CA ALA A 17 16.71 -0.78 28.35
C ALA A 17 17.30 -1.81 27.39
N HIS A 18 18.34 -2.53 27.82
CA HIS A 18 18.91 -3.63 27.05
C HIS A 18 17.92 -4.78 26.86
N ALA A 19 17.18 -5.13 27.90
CA ALA A 19 16.13 -6.14 27.82
C ALA A 19 15.06 -5.74 26.79
N ARG A 20 14.58 -4.48 26.85
CA ARG A 20 13.61 -3.96 25.88
C ARG A 20 14.14 -4.04 24.44
N ALA A 21 15.35 -3.54 24.19
CA ALA A 21 15.98 -3.60 22.88
C ALA A 21 16.11 -5.03 22.33
N SER A 22 16.37 -6.00 23.24
CA SER A 22 16.44 -7.42 22.86
C SER A 22 15.08 -8.00 22.39
N PHE A 23 13.97 -7.55 22.98
CA PHE A 23 12.63 -7.90 22.50
C PHE A 23 12.28 -7.18 21.19
N GLU A 24 12.59 -5.90 21.07
CA GLU A 24 12.35 -5.08 19.88
C GLU A 24 13.22 -5.50 18.67
N ALA A 25 14.30 -6.25 18.90
CA ALA A 25 15.09 -6.87 17.84
C ALA A 25 14.41 -8.11 17.19
N VAL A 26 13.28 -8.58 17.73
CA VAL A 26 12.50 -9.64 17.11
C VAL A 26 11.65 -9.03 15.99
N PRO A 27 11.70 -9.54 14.74
CA PRO A 27 11.10 -8.89 13.57
C PRO A 27 9.62 -8.54 13.71
N TRP A 28 8.84 -9.34 14.42
CA TRP A 28 7.41 -9.11 14.63
C TRP A 28 7.08 -8.17 15.80
N VAL A 29 8.06 -7.83 16.63
CA VAL A 29 7.84 -6.96 17.79
C VAL A 29 8.04 -5.51 17.37
N ARG A 30 6.95 -4.77 17.34
CA ARG A 30 6.96 -3.32 17.09
C ARG A 30 7.47 -2.54 18.30
N ARG A 31 7.03 -2.94 19.49
CA ARG A 31 7.35 -2.26 20.73
C ARG A 31 7.34 -3.23 21.91
N ALA A 32 8.28 -3.06 22.83
CA ALA A 32 8.32 -3.79 24.09
C ALA A 32 8.30 -2.84 25.28
N VAL A 33 7.53 -3.16 26.31
CA VAL A 33 7.54 -2.47 27.59
C VAL A 33 7.97 -3.48 28.64
N VAL A 34 9.13 -3.25 29.26
CA VAL A 34 9.69 -4.11 30.32
C VAL A 34 9.61 -3.37 31.64
N ARG A 35 8.95 -3.95 32.63
CA ARG A 35 8.78 -3.37 33.98
C ARG A 35 9.14 -4.39 35.06
N ARG A 36 9.75 -3.89 36.16
CA ARG A 36 9.94 -4.72 37.35
C ARG A 36 8.65 -4.78 38.16
N GLU A 37 8.27 -5.99 38.54
CA GLU A 37 7.21 -6.26 39.51
C GLU A 37 7.84 -6.89 40.75
N PHE A 38 7.81 -6.16 41.86
CA PHE A 38 8.32 -6.68 43.12
C PHE A 38 7.54 -7.93 43.57
N PRO A 39 8.20 -8.92 44.23
CA PRO A 39 9.60 -8.84 44.66
C PRO A 39 10.64 -9.30 43.62
N ASN A 40 10.27 -10.09 42.60
CA ASN A 40 11.25 -10.76 41.70
C ASN A 40 10.73 -11.10 40.31
N ARG A 41 9.76 -10.36 39.81
CA ARG A 41 9.14 -10.59 38.48
C ARG A 41 9.48 -9.48 37.50
N LEU A 42 9.63 -9.85 36.22
CA LEU A 42 9.61 -8.92 35.12
C LEU A 42 8.30 -9.07 34.37
N ARG A 43 7.61 -7.97 34.16
CA ARG A 43 6.47 -7.91 33.25
C ARG A 43 6.95 -7.39 31.92
N VAL A 44 6.72 -8.15 30.86
CA VAL A 44 7.00 -7.77 29.49
C VAL A 44 5.66 -7.69 28.76
N THR A 45 5.38 -6.51 28.21
CA THR A 45 4.22 -6.29 27.32
C THR A 45 4.76 -6.05 25.93
N LEU A 46 4.34 -6.84 24.97
CA LEU A 46 4.74 -6.75 23.57
C LEU A 46 3.58 -6.22 22.73
N GLU A 47 3.91 -5.32 21.82
CA GLU A 47 3.04 -4.88 20.76
C GLU A 47 3.64 -5.40 19.45
N GLU A 48 2.86 -6.17 18.70
CA GLU A 48 3.31 -6.78 17.45
C GLU A 48 2.97 -5.89 16.25
N HIS A 49 3.78 -5.97 15.20
CA HIS A 49 3.43 -5.37 13.91
C HIS A 49 2.17 -6.04 13.35
N GLN A 50 1.24 -5.21 12.89
CA GLN A 50 0.06 -5.68 12.13
C GLN A 50 0.27 -5.35 10.66
N PRO A 51 0.68 -6.31 9.82
CA PRO A 51 0.94 -6.08 8.42
C PRO A 51 -0.37 -5.73 7.70
N VAL A 52 -0.31 -4.76 6.80
CA VAL A 52 -1.46 -4.34 5.98
C VAL A 52 -1.15 -4.33 4.49
N ALA A 53 0.13 -4.34 4.12
CA ALA A 53 0.57 -4.41 2.74
C ALA A 53 2.01 -4.95 2.65
N LEU A 54 2.36 -5.49 1.50
CA LEU A 54 3.74 -5.76 1.11
C LEU A 54 4.41 -4.46 0.68
N TRP A 55 5.72 -4.33 0.90
CA TRP A 55 6.49 -3.15 0.53
C TRP A 55 7.64 -3.49 -0.41
N GLY A 56 7.74 -2.70 -1.50
CA GLY A 56 8.81 -2.85 -2.49
C GLY A 56 8.42 -3.72 -3.67
N ASN A 57 9.42 -4.18 -4.42
CA ASN A 57 9.22 -5.00 -5.62
C ASN A 57 8.89 -6.47 -5.27
N GLU A 58 8.52 -7.24 -6.30
CA GLU A 58 8.38 -8.69 -6.13
C GLU A 58 9.68 -9.30 -5.62
N GLY A 59 9.55 -10.16 -4.61
CA GLY A 59 10.70 -10.79 -3.94
C GLY A 59 11.22 -10.04 -2.71
N ASP A 60 10.83 -8.80 -2.49
CA ASP A 60 11.13 -8.10 -1.25
C ASP A 60 10.29 -8.70 -0.09
N ALA A 61 10.96 -9.05 1.01
CA ALA A 61 10.33 -9.62 2.20
C ALA A 61 9.85 -8.55 3.21
N ARG A 62 9.76 -7.30 2.78
CA ARG A 62 9.36 -6.18 3.63
C ARG A 62 7.86 -5.96 3.59
N MET A 63 7.33 -5.55 4.74
CA MET A 63 5.92 -5.22 4.92
C MET A 63 5.77 -3.84 5.53
N VAL A 64 4.59 -3.27 5.38
CA VAL A 64 4.18 -2.04 6.06
C VAL A 64 3.07 -2.38 7.06
N ASN A 65 3.18 -1.84 8.28
CA ASN A 65 2.18 -2.02 9.32
C ASN A 65 1.08 -0.94 9.25
N GLN A 66 0.10 -1.03 10.14
CA GLN A 66 -1.02 -0.08 10.22
C GLN A 66 -0.58 1.38 10.44
N GLN A 67 0.57 1.61 11.03
CA GLN A 67 1.15 2.92 11.31
C GLN A 67 1.98 3.48 10.14
N GLY A 68 2.22 2.66 9.10
CA GLY A 68 3.06 3.04 7.96
C GLY A 68 4.55 2.76 8.20
N GLU A 69 4.90 2.02 9.25
CA GLU A 69 6.28 1.65 9.56
C GLU A 69 6.66 0.39 8.76
N LEU A 70 7.87 0.38 8.22
CA LEU A 70 8.41 -0.78 7.51
C LEU A 70 9.05 -1.75 8.48
N PHE A 71 8.84 -3.03 8.25
CA PHE A 71 9.48 -4.11 9.00
C PHE A 71 9.73 -5.31 8.11
N GLU A 72 10.71 -6.12 8.49
CA GLU A 72 11.03 -7.37 7.83
C GLU A 72 10.48 -8.53 8.65
N ALA A 73 9.77 -9.43 8.00
CA ALA A 73 9.28 -10.64 8.62
C ALA A 73 9.24 -11.79 7.62
N ASN A 74 9.20 -13.03 8.12
CA ASN A 74 9.06 -14.18 7.24
C ASN A 74 7.67 -14.15 6.60
N VAL A 75 7.65 -13.94 5.28
CA VAL A 75 6.43 -13.81 4.48
C VAL A 75 5.54 -15.05 4.53
N ALA A 76 6.13 -16.24 4.85
CA ALA A 76 5.38 -17.47 5.00
C ALA A 76 4.47 -17.51 6.25
N GLU A 77 4.67 -16.61 7.21
CA GLU A 77 3.88 -16.53 8.44
C GLU A 77 2.67 -15.56 8.30
N ALA A 78 2.62 -14.79 7.22
CA ALA A 78 1.53 -13.86 6.95
C ALA A 78 0.66 -14.38 5.81
N ASP A 79 -0.62 -14.08 5.82
CA ASP A 79 -1.54 -14.33 4.70
C ASP A 79 -1.31 -13.30 3.59
N VAL A 80 -0.15 -13.44 2.90
CA VAL A 80 0.38 -12.44 1.95
C VAL A 80 -0.27 -12.48 0.58
N GLU A 81 -0.95 -13.56 0.23
CA GLU A 81 -1.55 -13.74 -1.11
C GLU A 81 -2.63 -12.70 -1.42
N ARG A 82 -3.22 -12.12 -0.37
CA ARG A 82 -4.28 -11.10 -0.51
C ARG A 82 -3.85 -9.70 -0.13
N MET A 83 -2.59 -9.52 0.25
CA MET A 83 -2.11 -8.20 0.63
C MET A 83 -1.80 -7.35 -0.60
N PRO A 84 -2.22 -6.08 -0.60
CA PRO A 84 -1.81 -5.15 -1.64
C PRO A 84 -0.31 -4.92 -1.59
N ARG A 85 0.26 -4.50 -2.72
CA ARG A 85 1.68 -4.14 -2.80
C ARG A 85 1.83 -2.63 -2.90
N LEU A 86 2.60 -2.07 -1.99
CA LEU A 86 2.94 -0.64 -1.97
C LEU A 86 4.41 -0.45 -2.34
N ILE A 87 4.69 0.52 -3.20
CA ILE A 87 6.03 0.77 -3.74
C ILE A 87 6.33 2.26 -3.62
N GLY A 88 7.52 2.59 -3.14
CA GLY A 88 7.97 3.97 -3.03
C GLY A 88 9.28 4.12 -2.26
N PRO A 89 9.75 5.35 -2.04
CA PRO A 89 10.86 5.61 -1.14
C PRO A 89 10.48 5.22 0.31
N ASP A 90 11.37 4.55 1.02
CA ASP A 90 11.11 4.04 2.38
C ASP A 90 10.65 5.14 3.35
N ALA A 91 11.22 6.34 3.24
CA ALA A 91 10.85 7.49 4.06
C ALA A 91 9.40 7.98 3.84
N GLN A 92 8.74 7.53 2.76
CA GLN A 92 7.38 7.93 2.39
C GLN A 92 6.37 6.78 2.54
N SER A 93 6.73 5.70 3.21
CA SER A 93 5.87 4.52 3.39
C SER A 93 4.50 4.86 4.00
N ALA A 94 4.48 5.73 5.00
CA ALA A 94 3.24 6.21 5.63
C ALA A 94 2.38 7.05 4.67
N GLU A 95 3.00 7.86 3.80
CA GLU A 95 2.30 8.65 2.77
C GLU A 95 1.66 7.74 1.71
N VAL A 96 2.42 6.75 1.22
CA VAL A 96 1.93 5.77 0.24
C VAL A 96 0.77 4.97 0.82
N LEU A 97 0.89 4.49 2.07
CA LEU A 97 -0.19 3.79 2.77
C LEU A 97 -1.43 4.69 2.96
N GLY A 98 -1.22 5.95 3.32
CA GLY A 98 -2.29 6.93 3.50
C GLY A 98 -3.08 7.14 2.20
N LEU A 99 -2.38 7.33 1.09
CA LEU A 99 -3.02 7.49 -0.22
C LEU A 99 -3.71 6.19 -0.67
N TYR A 100 -3.09 5.02 -0.46
CA TYR A 100 -3.72 3.73 -0.75
C TYR A 100 -5.07 3.59 -0.05
N ARG A 101 -5.13 3.88 1.26
CA ARG A 101 -6.38 3.84 2.05
C ARG A 101 -7.44 4.81 1.54
N LEU A 102 -7.01 5.97 1.08
CA LEU A 102 -7.91 6.99 0.51
C LEU A 102 -8.50 6.54 -0.82
N LEU A 103 -7.71 5.92 -1.69
CA LEU A 103 -8.12 5.55 -3.04
C LEU A 103 -8.89 4.23 -3.12
N THR A 104 -8.62 3.28 -2.22
CA THR A 104 -9.28 1.97 -2.22
C THR A 104 -10.81 2.05 -2.26
N PRO A 105 -11.50 2.81 -1.37
CA PRO A 105 -12.95 2.92 -1.44
C PRO A 105 -13.44 3.64 -2.71
N MET A 106 -12.64 4.53 -3.30
CA MET A 106 -13.03 5.24 -4.52
C MET A 106 -13.05 4.30 -5.73
N PHE A 107 -12.03 3.46 -5.89
CA PHE A 107 -12.01 2.41 -6.92
C PHE A 107 -13.07 1.34 -6.66
N GLY A 108 -13.32 1.01 -5.39
CA GLY A 108 -14.37 0.08 -4.98
C GLY A 108 -15.78 0.47 -5.44
N GLN A 109 -16.08 1.77 -5.58
CA GLN A 109 -17.36 2.26 -6.15
C GLN A 109 -17.58 1.79 -7.60
N LEU A 110 -16.51 1.51 -8.33
CA LEU A 110 -16.54 0.98 -9.68
C LEU A 110 -16.31 -0.53 -9.74
N HIS A 111 -16.32 -1.21 -8.60
CA HIS A 111 -15.97 -2.63 -8.45
C HIS A 111 -14.55 -2.99 -8.91
N PHE A 112 -13.62 -2.04 -8.83
CA PHE A 112 -12.21 -2.30 -8.98
C PHE A 112 -11.54 -2.49 -7.62
N GLU A 113 -10.70 -3.50 -7.53
CA GLU A 113 -9.83 -3.72 -6.39
C GLU A 113 -8.44 -3.15 -6.69
N LEU A 114 -7.93 -2.32 -5.77
CA LEU A 114 -6.61 -1.71 -5.88
C LEU A 114 -5.57 -2.69 -5.36
N SER A 115 -4.88 -3.38 -6.27
CA SER A 115 -3.88 -4.41 -5.94
C SER A 115 -2.50 -3.83 -5.64
N SER A 116 -2.14 -2.69 -6.25
CA SER A 116 -0.85 -2.03 -5.99
C SER A 116 -0.93 -0.53 -6.18
N LEU A 117 -0.16 0.20 -5.35
CA LEU A 117 0.06 1.63 -5.49
C LEU A 117 1.56 1.94 -5.46
N GLU A 118 2.02 2.66 -6.47
CA GLU A 118 3.42 3.04 -6.63
C GLU A 118 3.59 4.56 -6.57
N LEU A 119 4.53 5.02 -5.74
CA LEU A 119 5.12 6.34 -5.81
C LEU A 119 6.51 6.22 -6.46
N THR A 120 6.62 6.63 -7.70
CA THR A 120 7.88 6.58 -8.43
C THR A 120 8.92 7.55 -7.84
N ALA A 121 10.21 7.31 -8.08
CA ALA A 121 11.29 8.20 -7.69
C ALA A 121 11.16 9.63 -8.26
N ARG A 122 10.35 9.82 -9.30
CA ARG A 122 10.05 11.13 -9.90
C ARG A 122 8.84 11.83 -9.27
N GLY A 123 8.26 11.25 -8.21
CA GLY A 123 7.10 11.80 -7.52
C GLY A 123 5.77 11.62 -8.27
N SER A 124 5.68 10.66 -9.17
CA SER A 124 4.44 10.33 -9.89
C SER A 124 3.79 9.09 -9.29
N TRP A 125 2.49 9.12 -9.16
CA TRP A 125 1.68 8.02 -8.64
C TRP A 125 1.14 7.15 -9.76
N ARG A 126 1.12 5.84 -9.53
CA ARG A 126 0.54 4.83 -10.41
C ARG A 126 -0.23 3.80 -9.58
N ALA A 127 -1.44 3.48 -10.02
CA ALA A 127 -2.28 2.46 -9.41
C ALA A 127 -2.42 1.27 -10.36
N HIS A 128 -2.28 0.06 -9.82
CA HIS A 128 -2.60 -1.18 -10.49
C HIS A 128 -3.86 -1.77 -9.87
N LEU A 129 -4.80 -2.13 -10.72
CA LEU A 129 -6.06 -2.71 -10.31
C LEU A 129 -6.04 -4.21 -10.59
N GLU A 130 -6.80 -4.96 -9.80
CA GLU A 130 -6.97 -6.37 -10.07
C GLU A 130 -7.53 -6.60 -11.50
N GLY A 131 -7.06 -7.65 -12.17
CA GLY A 131 -7.37 -7.85 -13.59
C GLY A 131 -6.44 -7.12 -14.56
N GLY A 132 -5.39 -6.45 -14.06
CA GLY A 132 -4.27 -5.91 -14.85
C GLY A 132 -4.47 -4.50 -15.39
N SER A 133 -5.55 -3.80 -15.03
CA SER A 133 -5.73 -2.41 -15.43
C SER A 133 -4.77 -1.48 -14.71
N VAL A 134 -4.26 -0.46 -15.42
CA VAL A 134 -3.30 0.52 -14.88
C VAL A 134 -3.87 1.92 -14.96
N VAL A 135 -3.72 2.69 -13.88
CA VAL A 135 -4.13 4.09 -13.80
C VAL A 135 -2.93 4.97 -13.48
N GLU A 136 -2.52 5.80 -14.44
CA GLU A 136 -1.52 6.83 -14.24
C GLU A 136 -2.15 8.03 -13.53
N LEU A 137 -1.87 8.16 -12.23
CA LEU A 137 -2.49 9.18 -11.37
C LEU A 137 -1.78 10.54 -11.47
N GLY A 138 -0.51 10.54 -11.93
CA GLY A 138 0.32 11.73 -12.05
C GLY A 138 0.95 12.20 -10.75
N ARG A 139 1.58 13.37 -10.80
CA ARG A 139 2.26 13.99 -9.66
C ARG A 139 1.28 14.75 -8.77
N GLY A 140 1.70 15.03 -7.55
CA GLY A 140 1.00 15.88 -6.59
C GLY A 140 0.73 15.19 -5.28
N GLN A 141 0.22 15.97 -4.34
CA GLN A 141 -0.17 15.50 -3.02
C GLN A 141 -1.54 14.77 -3.05
N ALA A 142 -1.86 14.05 -2.00
CA ALA A 142 -3.06 13.24 -1.88
C ALA A 142 -4.37 13.94 -2.31
N PRO A 143 -4.65 15.21 -1.96
CA PRO A 143 -5.88 15.88 -2.39
C PRO A 143 -5.98 16.06 -3.91
N GLN A 144 -4.86 16.34 -4.59
CA GLN A 144 -4.83 16.53 -6.04
C GLN A 144 -5.02 15.19 -6.78
N VAL A 145 -4.41 14.12 -6.25
CA VAL A 145 -4.60 12.76 -6.77
C VAL A 145 -6.05 12.32 -6.57
N GLN A 146 -6.59 12.55 -5.38
CA GLN A 146 -7.98 12.24 -5.05
C GLN A 146 -8.97 12.91 -6.01
N GLU A 147 -8.80 14.21 -6.30
CA GLU A 147 -9.66 14.95 -7.21
C GLU A 147 -9.67 14.33 -8.61
N ARG A 148 -8.50 13.93 -9.13
CA ARG A 148 -8.40 13.27 -10.44
C ARG A 148 -9.11 11.92 -10.46
N VAL A 149 -8.91 11.10 -9.41
CA VAL A 149 -9.60 9.81 -9.28
C VAL A 149 -11.10 10.00 -9.12
N GLN A 150 -11.55 11.01 -8.38
CA GLN A 150 -12.96 11.33 -8.24
C GLN A 150 -13.60 11.68 -9.59
N ARG A 151 -12.92 12.46 -10.42
CA ARG A 151 -13.37 12.77 -11.79
C ARG A 151 -13.50 11.51 -12.63
N LEU A 152 -12.52 10.60 -12.57
CA LEU A 152 -12.60 9.32 -13.25
C LEU A 152 -13.80 8.51 -12.77
N THR A 153 -13.96 8.32 -11.45
CA THR A 153 -15.02 7.47 -10.89
C THR A 153 -16.42 8.00 -11.20
N GLN A 154 -16.60 9.30 -11.26
CA GLN A 154 -17.88 9.93 -11.60
C GLN A 154 -18.26 9.79 -13.08
N THR A 155 -17.29 9.71 -13.97
CA THR A 155 -17.56 9.80 -15.41
C THR A 155 -17.30 8.52 -16.18
N LEU A 156 -16.50 7.57 -15.67
CA LEU A 156 -16.07 6.38 -16.38
C LEU A 156 -17.22 5.52 -16.88
N THR A 157 -18.27 5.34 -16.07
CA THR A 157 -19.45 4.54 -16.46
C THR A 157 -20.14 5.14 -17.67
N GLN A 158 -20.32 6.45 -17.70
CA GLN A 158 -20.93 7.13 -18.83
C GLN A 158 -20.05 7.07 -20.07
N VAL A 159 -18.75 7.27 -19.90
CA VAL A 159 -17.80 7.21 -21.02
C VAL A 159 -17.75 5.80 -21.62
N ALA A 160 -17.61 4.76 -20.82
CA ALA A 160 -17.58 3.37 -21.28
C ALA A 160 -18.88 3.00 -22.03
N SER A 161 -20.03 3.41 -21.52
CA SER A 161 -21.35 3.16 -22.13
C SER A 161 -21.50 3.77 -23.53
N ARG A 162 -20.90 4.95 -23.78
CA ARG A 162 -20.91 5.58 -25.13
C ARG A 162 -20.24 4.70 -26.19
N TYR A 163 -19.30 3.85 -25.79
CA TYR A 163 -18.62 2.89 -26.66
C TYR A 163 -19.21 1.48 -26.58
N GLY A 164 -20.39 1.33 -25.95
CA GLY A 164 -21.02 0.02 -25.76
C GLY A 164 -20.21 -0.91 -24.85
N ARG A 165 -19.42 -0.36 -23.93
CA ARG A 165 -18.53 -1.12 -23.02
C ARG A 165 -18.98 -0.96 -21.58
N ARG A 166 -18.62 -1.95 -20.76
CA ARG A 166 -18.72 -1.87 -19.30
C ARG A 166 -17.45 -1.27 -18.71
N VAL A 167 -17.52 -0.77 -17.49
CA VAL A 167 -16.38 -0.23 -16.73
C VAL A 167 -15.23 -1.25 -16.66
N SER A 168 -15.56 -2.53 -16.49
CA SER A 168 -14.59 -3.64 -16.45
C SER A 168 -13.79 -3.85 -17.75
N ALA A 169 -14.15 -3.17 -18.83
CA ALA A 169 -13.37 -3.17 -20.05
C ALA A 169 -12.20 -2.17 -20.05
N MET A 170 -12.04 -1.37 -18.99
CA MET A 170 -10.91 -0.47 -18.85
C MET A 170 -9.60 -1.26 -18.80
N GLU A 171 -8.67 -0.93 -19.68
CA GLU A 171 -7.30 -1.45 -19.69
C GLU A 171 -6.34 -0.46 -19.04
N SER A 172 -6.51 0.82 -19.35
CA SER A 172 -5.73 1.87 -18.69
C SER A 172 -6.46 3.22 -18.70
N ALA A 173 -6.11 4.05 -17.73
CA ALA A 173 -6.51 5.44 -17.66
C ALA A 173 -5.30 6.32 -17.34
N ASP A 174 -5.17 7.45 -18.02
CA ASP A 174 -4.12 8.44 -17.77
C ASP A 174 -4.77 9.73 -17.27
N LEU A 175 -4.60 10.01 -15.96
CA LEU A 175 -5.21 11.15 -15.28
C LEU A 175 -4.28 12.37 -15.16
N ARG A 176 -3.15 12.36 -15.86
CA ARG A 176 -2.14 13.44 -15.81
C ARG A 176 -2.58 14.72 -16.51
N HIS A 177 -3.67 14.67 -17.28
CA HIS A 177 -4.20 15.82 -18.00
C HIS A 177 -5.07 16.70 -17.10
N ASP A 178 -4.87 18.01 -17.15
CA ASP A 178 -5.56 18.97 -16.27
C ASP A 178 -7.08 18.99 -16.49
N ASN A 179 -7.54 18.86 -17.75
CA ASN A 179 -8.94 19.04 -18.13
C ASN A 179 -9.66 17.73 -18.47
N GLY A 180 -9.10 16.57 -18.12
CA GLY A 180 -9.70 15.28 -18.45
C GLY A 180 -8.78 14.11 -18.17
N TYR A 181 -9.03 13.01 -18.87
CA TYR A 181 -8.17 11.83 -18.82
C TYR A 181 -8.23 11.09 -20.17
N ALA A 182 -7.15 10.40 -20.51
CA ALA A 182 -7.14 9.46 -21.63
C ALA A 182 -7.57 8.08 -21.10
N LEU A 183 -8.40 7.38 -21.88
CA LEU A 183 -8.94 6.08 -21.51
C LEU A 183 -8.70 5.07 -22.61
N ARG A 184 -8.22 3.89 -22.26
CA ARG A 184 -8.14 2.73 -23.13
C ARG A 184 -9.14 1.67 -22.68
N LEU A 185 -10.05 1.30 -23.57
CA LEU A 185 -11.05 0.26 -23.35
C LEU A 185 -10.77 -0.93 -24.26
N ARG A 186 -10.90 -2.12 -23.72
CA ARG A 186 -10.72 -3.38 -24.47
C ARG A 186 -11.67 -3.45 -25.65
N GLY A 187 -11.09 -3.69 -26.84
CA GLY A 187 -11.83 -3.83 -28.07
C GLY A 187 -12.46 -2.52 -28.60
N VAL A 188 -11.95 -1.37 -28.16
CA VAL A 188 -12.22 -0.06 -28.75
C VAL A 188 -10.95 0.41 -29.42
N SER A 189 -10.98 0.59 -30.73
CA SER A 189 -9.90 1.20 -31.52
C SER A 189 -10.39 2.55 -32.02
N THR A 190 -9.62 3.61 -31.76
CA THR A 190 -9.80 4.90 -32.42
C THR A 190 -9.18 4.78 -33.82
N LEU A 191 -9.89 4.15 -34.76
CA LEU A 191 -9.53 4.28 -36.16
C LEU A 191 -9.90 5.71 -36.58
N ASP A 192 -8.91 6.44 -37.06
CA ASP A 192 -9.11 7.73 -37.72
C ASP A 192 -10.20 7.64 -38.77
N THR A 193 -11.26 8.42 -38.59
CA THR A 193 -12.31 8.61 -39.57
C THR A 193 -11.79 9.53 -40.71
N GLN A 194 -10.61 9.26 -41.24
CA GLN A 194 -10.12 9.88 -42.49
C GLN A 194 -10.24 8.93 -43.66
N GLY A 195 -11.45 8.46 -43.93
CA GLY A 195 -11.64 7.53 -45.06
C GLY A 195 -13.00 7.49 -45.69
N LEU A 196 -13.92 8.37 -45.36
CA LEU A 196 -15.22 8.49 -46.06
C LEU A 196 -15.42 9.89 -46.64
N LYS A 197 -14.56 10.23 -47.61
CA LYS A 197 -14.91 11.16 -48.69
C LYS A 197 -14.78 10.39 -50.01
N ARG A 198 -15.86 9.86 -50.47
CA ARG A 198 -16.19 9.68 -51.90
C ARG A 198 -17.69 9.82 -52.09
#